data_f6ad1904ee31b0157b97b1e00b94b270
#
_entry.id   f6ad1904ee31b0157b97b1e00b94b270
#
_cell.length_a   1.000
_cell.length_b   1.000
_cell.length_c   1.000
_cell.angle_alpha   90.00
_cell.angle_beta   90.00
_cell.angle_gamma   90.00
#
_symmetry.space_group_name_H-M   'P 1'
#
loop_
_entity.id
_entity.type
_entity.pdbx_description
1 polymer ?
#
loop_
_entity_poly.entity_id
_entity_poly.type
_entity_poly.pdbx_seq_one_letter_code
_entity_poly.pdbx_strand_id
1 'polypeptide(L)'
;MGKVHMNKQTGMVSVFIDWGRKKKSVGLVENSRGEIKSGISFQFSTIKELRSKIKSYPEVKSTHMANFFLETGAPKVHFLYPLCDIGNVYLVPGKRIKDLREERKIPKSDVNDVFLIRDYYKEHPEHFHKIEKEDLDLAIAVSKYDYITKEMVRLENAENAFKKEFGKENELFLKLLEELKPAKEKLEREIKKQFPYLTKHCQAIGIKGLGEITLARYLARAHPKRFPSLSSWLGYMFLKAYKKYKNPALGYKKDNINKSSFGGLHYVFAKNLRMAKDPLYKKIHADLEKKFPDTGKKNYGAELNARTMNRLVTIRLKQIWQYFKGPGSIVEVKSTEGLKPDS
;
A
#
# COMPACT_ATOMS: atom_id res chain seq x y z
N MET A 1 25.79 -10.95 9.37
CA MET A 1 24.44 -11.53 9.19
C MET A 1 23.97 -12.05 10.53
N GLY A 2 23.23 -11.21 11.28
CA GLY A 2 22.67 -11.59 12.58
C GLY A 2 21.48 -12.52 12.36
N LYS A 3 21.60 -13.77 12.79
CA LYS A 3 20.45 -14.67 12.93
C LYS A 3 19.48 -14.00 13.89
N VAL A 4 18.32 -13.57 13.41
CA VAL A 4 17.21 -13.18 14.25
C VAL A 4 16.81 -14.44 15.03
N HIS A 5 17.32 -14.56 16.25
CA HIS A 5 16.82 -15.56 17.18
C HIS A 5 15.36 -15.20 17.48
N MET A 6 14.45 -15.86 16.76
CA MET A 6 13.06 -15.85 17.17
C MET A 6 12.99 -16.50 18.55
N ASN A 7 12.75 -15.67 19.58
CA ASN A 7 12.35 -16.17 20.89
C ASN A 7 11.18 -17.13 20.65
N LYS A 8 11.41 -18.41 20.92
CA LYS A 8 10.34 -19.39 21.13
C LYS A 8 9.57 -18.91 22.36
N GLN A 9 8.64 -17.99 22.17
CA GLN A 9 7.71 -17.63 23.23
C GLN A 9 6.88 -18.88 23.52
N THR A 10 7.27 -19.55 24.59
CA THR A 10 6.60 -20.73 25.11
C THR A 10 5.14 -20.39 25.37
N GLY A 11 4.23 -21.05 24.66
CA GLY A 11 2.79 -20.98 24.89
C GLY A 11 1.95 -20.26 23.82
N MET A 12 2.54 -19.71 22.74
CA MET A 12 1.75 -19.08 21.67
C MET A 12 1.40 -20.08 20.56
N VAL A 13 0.16 -20.05 20.08
CA VAL A 13 -0.26 -20.79 18.89
C VAL A 13 -0.12 -19.93 17.65
N SER A 14 0.20 -20.55 16.51
CA SER A 14 0.24 -19.93 15.20
C SER A 14 -1.02 -20.29 14.43
N VAL A 15 -1.70 -19.30 13.86
CA VAL A 15 -2.93 -19.48 13.08
C VAL A 15 -2.70 -18.93 11.68
N PHE A 16 -2.65 -19.81 10.71
CA PHE A 16 -2.49 -19.46 9.29
C PHE A 16 -3.87 -19.38 8.65
N ILE A 17 -4.15 -18.30 7.93
CA ILE A 17 -5.49 -17.99 7.43
C ILE A 17 -5.44 -17.63 5.95
N ASP A 18 -6.24 -18.33 5.14
CA ASP A 18 -6.65 -17.86 3.82
C ASP A 18 -8.03 -17.21 3.92
N TRP A 19 -8.09 -15.91 3.63
CA TRP A 19 -9.30 -15.10 3.77
C TRP A 19 -10.18 -15.14 2.53
N GLY A 20 -11.33 -15.80 2.64
CA GLY A 20 -12.34 -15.84 1.59
C GLY A 20 -13.21 -14.59 1.53
N ARG A 21 -13.17 -13.84 0.41
CA ARG A 21 -14.02 -12.63 0.23
C ARG A 21 -15.51 -12.93 0.11
N LYS A 22 -15.87 -14.05 -0.50
CA LYS A 22 -17.25 -14.46 -0.82
C LYS A 22 -17.58 -15.85 -0.30
N LYS A 23 -16.60 -16.55 0.27
CA LYS A 23 -16.71 -17.90 0.79
C LYS A 23 -16.28 -17.92 2.25
N LYS A 24 -16.43 -19.06 2.89
CA LYS A 24 -15.83 -19.28 4.21
C LYS A 24 -14.31 -19.16 4.10
N SER A 25 -13.70 -18.57 5.11
CA SER A 25 -12.26 -18.54 5.26
C SER A 25 -11.77 -19.88 5.78
N VAL A 26 -10.53 -20.24 5.43
CA VAL A 26 -9.88 -21.46 5.91
C VAL A 26 -8.80 -21.08 6.90
N GLY A 27 -8.71 -21.80 8.00
CA GLY A 27 -7.70 -21.63 9.03
C GLY A 27 -6.98 -22.93 9.35
N LEU A 28 -5.71 -22.82 9.74
CA LEU A 28 -4.86 -23.89 10.24
C LEU A 28 -4.23 -23.45 11.54
N VAL A 29 -4.31 -24.26 12.61
CA VAL A 29 -3.67 -23.97 13.89
C VAL A 29 -2.46 -24.88 14.10
N GLU A 30 -1.34 -24.28 14.42
CA GLU A 30 -0.11 -24.95 14.81
C GLU A 30 0.21 -24.58 16.29
N ASN A 31 0.51 -25.57 17.13
CA ASN A 31 0.88 -25.31 18.52
C ASN A 31 2.30 -24.74 18.65
N SER A 32 2.70 -24.39 19.86
CA SER A 32 4.04 -23.86 20.15
C SER A 32 5.20 -24.83 19.85
N ARG A 33 4.91 -26.12 19.67
CA ARG A 33 5.89 -27.15 19.27
C ARG A 33 6.01 -27.32 17.77
N GLY A 34 5.20 -26.62 16.99
CA GLY A 34 5.16 -26.73 15.53
C GLY A 34 4.29 -27.92 15.04
N GLU A 35 3.47 -28.49 15.94
CA GLU A 35 2.59 -29.62 15.60
C GLU A 35 1.22 -29.09 15.19
N ILE A 36 0.73 -29.61 14.06
CA ILE A 36 -0.64 -29.40 13.64
C ILE A 36 -1.49 -30.47 14.32
N LYS A 37 -2.35 -30.04 15.23
CA LYS A 37 -3.30 -30.95 15.86
C LYS A 37 -4.29 -31.43 14.81
N SER A 38 -4.31 -32.72 14.56
CA SER A 38 -5.23 -33.45 13.67
C SER A 38 -5.16 -33.19 12.17
N GLY A 39 -4.13 -32.54 11.63
CA GLY A 39 -3.91 -32.40 10.16
C GLY A 39 -5.02 -31.70 9.37
N ILE A 40 -5.99 -31.10 10.04
CA ILE A 40 -7.24 -30.61 9.43
C ILE A 40 -7.27 -29.10 9.51
N SER A 41 -7.31 -28.44 8.35
CA SER A 41 -7.78 -27.08 8.22
C SER A 41 -9.27 -27.00 8.58
N PHE A 42 -9.68 -25.89 9.19
CA PHE A 42 -11.09 -25.65 9.52
C PHE A 42 -11.64 -24.44 8.76
N GLN A 43 -12.94 -24.44 8.53
CA GLN A 43 -13.63 -23.30 7.92
C GLN A 43 -14.29 -22.43 8.97
N PHE A 44 -14.32 -21.11 8.71
CA PHE A 44 -15.04 -20.14 9.53
C PHE A 44 -15.55 -18.96 8.68
N SER A 45 -16.61 -18.33 9.12
CA SER A 45 -17.22 -17.18 8.45
C SER A 45 -17.06 -15.90 9.26
N THR A 46 -16.88 -16.02 10.56
CA THR A 46 -16.82 -14.89 11.49
C THR A 46 -15.63 -15.00 12.44
N ILE A 47 -15.18 -13.85 12.97
CA ILE A 47 -14.14 -13.82 14.01
C ILE A 47 -14.60 -14.55 15.28
N LYS A 48 -15.90 -14.56 15.58
CA LYS A 48 -16.45 -15.29 16.72
C LYS A 48 -16.25 -16.80 16.55
N GLU A 49 -16.52 -17.34 15.37
CA GLU A 49 -16.24 -18.75 15.04
C GLU A 49 -14.74 -19.06 15.12
N LEU A 50 -13.89 -18.19 14.55
CA LEU A 50 -12.44 -18.34 14.65
C LEU A 50 -11.99 -18.39 16.11
N ARG A 51 -12.45 -17.46 16.95
CA ARG A 51 -12.17 -17.43 18.40
C ARG A 51 -12.58 -18.74 19.08
N SER A 52 -13.78 -19.23 18.80
CA SER A 52 -14.28 -20.49 19.37
C SER A 52 -13.38 -21.66 18.99
N LYS A 53 -12.99 -21.74 17.72
CA LYS A 53 -12.08 -22.78 17.23
C LYS A 53 -10.70 -22.71 17.88
N ILE A 54 -10.11 -21.53 18.02
CA ILE A 54 -8.81 -21.36 18.67
C ILE A 54 -8.90 -21.72 20.16
N LYS A 55 -9.96 -21.33 20.86
CA LYS A 55 -10.17 -21.65 22.25
C LYS A 55 -10.32 -23.16 22.55
N SER A 56 -10.69 -23.95 21.55
CA SER A 56 -10.77 -25.42 21.73
C SER A 56 -9.40 -26.11 21.82
N TYR A 57 -8.31 -25.36 21.56
CA TYR A 57 -6.94 -25.86 21.74
C TYR A 57 -6.48 -25.67 23.19
N PRO A 58 -6.05 -26.74 23.89
CA PRO A 58 -5.71 -26.69 25.32
C PRO A 58 -4.59 -25.71 25.67
N GLU A 59 -3.70 -25.45 24.71
CA GLU A 59 -2.56 -24.55 24.87
C GLU A 59 -2.99 -23.07 24.91
N VAL A 60 -4.19 -22.74 24.39
CA VAL A 60 -4.70 -21.37 24.36
C VAL A 60 -5.42 -21.05 25.65
N LYS A 61 -4.67 -20.63 26.66
CA LYS A 61 -5.24 -20.17 27.96
C LYS A 61 -5.88 -18.78 27.85
N SER A 62 -5.42 -17.96 26.90
CA SER A 62 -6.04 -16.67 26.58
C SER A 62 -5.95 -16.39 25.08
N THR A 63 -6.92 -15.65 24.53
CA THR A 63 -6.93 -15.26 23.12
C THR A 63 -5.82 -14.27 22.71
N HIS A 64 -5.12 -13.69 23.69
CA HIS A 64 -3.98 -12.78 23.46
C HIS A 64 -2.65 -13.51 23.19
N MET A 65 -2.69 -14.82 23.06
CA MET A 65 -1.50 -15.65 22.81
C MET A 65 -1.49 -16.31 21.45
N ALA A 66 -2.16 -15.73 20.46
CA ALA A 66 -2.17 -16.25 19.10
C ALA A 66 -1.42 -15.30 18.15
N ASN A 67 -0.65 -15.87 17.23
CA ASN A 67 -0.08 -15.19 16.09
C ASN A 67 -0.88 -15.55 14.84
N PHE A 68 -1.43 -14.58 14.15
CA PHE A 68 -2.22 -14.74 12.94
C PHE A 68 -1.38 -14.40 11.71
N PHE A 69 -1.34 -15.29 10.74
CA PHE A 69 -0.55 -15.14 9.51
C PHE A 69 -1.48 -15.16 8.29
N LEU A 70 -1.47 -14.10 7.49
CA LEU A 70 -2.37 -13.93 6.35
C LEU A 70 -1.65 -13.32 5.14
N GLU A 71 -2.22 -13.53 3.94
CA GLU A 71 -1.79 -12.80 2.74
C GLU A 71 -2.22 -11.32 2.77
N THR A 72 -1.35 -10.43 2.24
CA THR A 72 -1.74 -9.06 1.95
C THR A 72 -2.70 -9.01 0.76
N GLY A 73 -3.70 -8.12 0.82
CA GLY A 73 -4.61 -7.84 -0.30
C GLY A 73 -5.95 -8.53 -0.23
N ALA A 74 -6.11 -9.53 0.63
CA ALA A 74 -7.40 -10.17 0.87
C ALA A 74 -8.18 -9.56 2.05
N PRO A 75 -7.60 -9.45 3.25
CA PRO A 75 -8.37 -8.99 4.40
C PRO A 75 -8.60 -7.48 4.35
N LYS A 76 -9.86 -7.09 4.53
CA LYS A 76 -10.22 -5.68 4.75
C LYS A 76 -9.91 -5.29 6.19
N VAL A 77 -9.74 -3.98 6.43
CA VAL A 77 -9.44 -3.44 7.76
C VAL A 77 -10.41 -3.92 8.84
N HIS A 78 -11.71 -4.01 8.51
CA HIS A 78 -12.74 -4.48 9.46
C HIS A 78 -12.59 -5.96 9.88
N PHE A 79 -11.81 -6.76 9.13
CA PHE A 79 -11.46 -8.12 9.54
C PHE A 79 -10.15 -8.15 10.33
N LEU A 80 -9.15 -7.36 9.91
CA LEU A 80 -7.87 -7.31 10.61
C LEU A 80 -7.98 -6.70 12.00
N TYR A 81 -8.84 -5.69 12.15
CA TYR A 81 -9.01 -4.97 13.41
C TYR A 81 -9.39 -5.89 14.58
N PRO A 82 -10.46 -6.69 14.48
CA PRO A 82 -10.78 -7.65 15.54
C PRO A 82 -9.74 -8.74 15.78
N LEU A 83 -8.90 -9.07 14.76
CA LEU A 83 -7.77 -9.99 14.96
C LEU A 83 -6.70 -9.35 15.82
N CYS A 84 -6.39 -8.06 15.63
CA CYS A 84 -5.44 -7.33 16.46
C CYS A 84 -5.91 -7.21 17.94
N ASP A 85 -7.22 -7.32 18.21
CA ASP A 85 -7.74 -7.36 19.58
C ASP A 85 -7.52 -8.71 20.28
N ILE A 86 -7.21 -9.76 19.53
CA ILE A 86 -7.08 -11.12 20.05
C ILE A 86 -5.68 -11.74 19.86
N GLY A 87 -4.77 -11.03 19.19
CA GLY A 87 -3.40 -11.51 19.02
C GLY A 87 -2.57 -10.65 18.07
N ASN A 88 -1.37 -11.12 17.79
CA ASN A 88 -0.51 -10.45 16.80
C ASN A 88 -0.90 -10.85 15.39
N VAL A 89 -0.98 -9.89 14.48
CA VAL A 89 -1.34 -10.12 13.08
C VAL A 89 -0.12 -9.86 12.19
N TYR A 90 0.21 -10.83 11.34
CA TYR A 90 1.33 -10.78 10.42
C TYR A 90 0.83 -10.94 8.98
N LEU A 91 1.28 -10.08 8.09
CA LEU A 91 0.92 -10.13 6.67
C LEU A 91 2.13 -10.46 5.81
N VAL A 92 1.91 -11.30 4.79
CA VAL A 92 2.87 -11.63 3.74
C VAL A 92 2.34 -11.19 2.38
N PRO A 93 3.18 -10.69 1.45
CA PRO A 93 2.74 -10.39 0.10
C PRO A 93 2.21 -11.63 -0.63
N GLY A 94 0.95 -11.61 -1.09
CA GLY A 94 0.29 -12.74 -1.76
C GLY A 94 1.03 -13.22 -3.01
N LYS A 95 1.83 -12.36 -3.66
CA LYS A 95 2.72 -12.78 -4.75
C LYS A 95 3.71 -13.85 -4.31
N ARG A 96 4.24 -13.76 -3.08
CA ARG A 96 5.20 -14.74 -2.55
C ARG A 96 4.59 -16.13 -2.41
N ILE A 97 3.35 -16.18 -1.91
CA ILE A 97 2.61 -17.43 -1.79
C ILE A 97 2.26 -17.99 -3.17
N LYS A 98 1.90 -17.13 -4.12
CA LYS A 98 1.68 -17.53 -5.51
C LYS A 98 2.96 -18.10 -6.15
N ASP A 99 4.09 -17.39 -6.01
CA ASP A 99 5.38 -17.82 -6.57
C ASP A 99 5.77 -19.21 -6.00
N LEU A 100 5.63 -19.41 -4.67
CA LEU A 100 5.89 -20.69 -4.00
C LEU A 100 4.95 -21.81 -4.49
N ARG A 101 3.66 -21.48 -4.71
CA ARG A 101 2.68 -22.44 -5.26
C ARG A 101 3.08 -22.91 -6.66
N GLU A 102 3.49 -21.98 -7.52
CA GLU A 102 3.95 -22.27 -8.89
C GLU A 102 5.23 -23.10 -8.89
N GLU A 103 6.20 -22.77 -8.04
CA GLU A 103 7.46 -23.51 -7.87
C GLU A 103 7.21 -24.96 -7.45
N ARG A 104 6.35 -25.16 -6.44
CA ARG A 104 6.03 -26.51 -5.91
C ARG A 104 4.97 -27.24 -6.72
N LYS A 105 4.43 -26.63 -7.78
CA LYS A 105 3.36 -27.19 -8.63
C LYS A 105 2.12 -27.64 -7.84
N ILE A 106 1.79 -26.90 -6.77
CA ILE A 106 0.65 -27.21 -5.89
C ILE A 106 -0.63 -26.61 -6.51
N PRO A 107 -1.71 -27.38 -6.67
CA PRO A 107 -2.97 -26.85 -7.18
C PRO A 107 -3.56 -25.80 -6.24
N LYS A 108 -4.19 -24.78 -6.82
CA LYS A 108 -4.82 -23.71 -6.05
C LYS A 108 -6.05 -24.23 -5.31
N SER A 109 -6.01 -24.15 -3.99
CA SER A 109 -7.17 -24.35 -3.10
C SER A 109 -6.95 -23.57 -1.82
N ASP A 110 -8.04 -23.17 -1.15
CA ASP A 110 -7.98 -22.43 0.11
C ASP A 110 -7.25 -23.24 1.21
N VAL A 111 -7.35 -24.57 1.16
CA VAL A 111 -6.63 -25.47 2.07
C VAL A 111 -5.12 -25.46 1.77
N ASN A 112 -4.74 -25.61 0.50
CA ASN A 112 -3.33 -25.59 0.12
C ASN A 112 -2.70 -24.23 0.45
N ASP A 113 -3.45 -23.13 0.30
CA ASP A 113 -2.95 -21.79 0.53
C ASP A 113 -2.59 -21.56 2.01
N VAL A 114 -3.35 -22.10 2.99
CA VAL A 114 -2.97 -22.00 4.41
C VAL A 114 -1.72 -22.80 4.74
N PHE A 115 -1.52 -23.98 4.12
CA PHE A 115 -0.27 -24.73 4.27
C PHE A 115 0.91 -24.02 3.63
N LEU A 116 0.73 -23.41 2.46
CA LEU A 116 1.77 -22.61 1.81
C LEU A 116 2.15 -21.36 2.62
N ILE A 117 1.19 -20.66 3.25
CA ILE A 117 1.48 -19.54 4.15
C ILE A 117 2.33 -20.02 5.33
N ARG A 118 1.96 -21.16 5.93
CA ARG A 118 2.71 -21.78 7.03
C ARG A 118 4.14 -22.14 6.63
N ASP A 119 4.29 -22.88 5.53
CA ASP A 119 5.60 -23.33 5.05
C ASP A 119 6.47 -22.12 4.70
N TYR A 120 5.91 -21.15 4.00
CA TYR A 120 6.60 -19.91 3.68
C TYR A 120 7.04 -19.14 4.91
N TYR A 121 6.22 -19.11 5.97
CA TYR A 121 6.59 -18.51 7.24
C TYR A 121 7.78 -19.22 7.90
N LYS A 122 7.83 -20.54 7.85
CA LYS A 122 8.94 -21.33 8.40
C LYS A 122 10.27 -21.09 7.67
N GLU A 123 10.19 -20.92 6.36
CA GLU A 123 11.36 -20.68 5.51
C GLU A 123 11.78 -19.20 5.48
N HIS A 124 10.83 -18.28 5.57
CA HIS A 124 11.03 -16.84 5.36
C HIS A 124 10.26 -15.96 6.36
N PRO A 125 10.48 -16.11 7.67
CA PRO A 125 9.76 -15.34 8.69
C PRO A 125 9.96 -13.81 8.53
N GLU A 126 11.11 -13.39 7.98
CA GLU A 126 11.45 -11.98 7.75
C GLU A 126 10.58 -11.30 6.68
N HIS A 127 9.86 -12.07 5.87
CA HIS A 127 8.93 -11.55 4.88
C HIS A 127 7.54 -11.24 5.45
N PHE A 128 7.28 -11.65 6.68
CA PHE A 128 6.02 -11.37 7.37
C PHE A 128 6.12 -10.07 8.18
N HIS A 129 5.17 -9.18 7.96
CA HIS A 129 5.14 -7.89 8.61
C HIS A 129 4.04 -7.84 9.66
N LYS A 130 4.41 -7.56 10.90
CA LYS A 130 3.45 -7.33 11.97
C LYS A 130 2.63 -6.07 11.65
N ILE A 131 1.32 -6.17 11.84
CA ILE A 131 0.39 -5.05 11.73
C ILE A 131 0.09 -4.55 13.13
N GLU A 132 0.32 -3.29 13.36
CA GLU A 132 -0.09 -2.63 14.59
C GLU A 132 -1.50 -2.06 14.43
N LYS A 133 -2.25 -2.00 15.53
CA LYS A 133 -3.62 -1.49 15.53
C LYS A 133 -3.67 -0.03 15.05
N GLU A 134 -2.65 0.75 15.40
CA GLU A 134 -2.49 2.13 14.98
C GLU A 134 -2.38 2.28 13.44
N ASP A 135 -1.74 1.32 12.76
CA ASP A 135 -1.70 1.29 11.28
C ASP A 135 -3.10 1.11 10.69
N LEU A 136 -3.96 0.33 11.35
CA LEU A 136 -5.35 0.12 10.92
C LEU A 136 -6.21 1.34 11.19
N ASP A 137 -6.04 2.00 12.34
CA ASP A 137 -6.71 3.26 12.68
C ASP A 137 -6.38 4.33 11.64
N LEU A 138 -5.11 4.48 11.29
CA LEU A 138 -4.68 5.38 10.23
C LEU A 138 -5.32 5.01 8.88
N ALA A 139 -5.37 3.72 8.54
CA ALA A 139 -5.98 3.26 7.29
C ALA A 139 -7.48 3.56 7.24
N ILE A 140 -8.21 3.44 8.36
CA ILE A 140 -9.63 3.80 8.49
C ILE A 140 -9.81 5.31 8.29
N ALA A 141 -9.04 6.12 9.01
CA ALA A 141 -9.14 7.58 8.96
C ALA A 141 -8.85 8.10 7.54
N VAL A 142 -7.78 7.61 6.91
CA VAL A 142 -7.42 7.94 5.53
C VAL A 142 -8.48 7.46 4.53
N SER A 143 -9.09 6.30 4.74
CA SER A 143 -10.15 5.80 3.86
C SER A 143 -11.37 6.71 3.85
N LYS A 144 -11.78 7.23 5.02
CA LYS A 144 -12.87 8.22 5.14
C LYS A 144 -12.52 9.51 4.39
N TYR A 145 -11.31 10.03 4.60
CA TYR A 145 -10.82 11.22 3.89
C TYR A 145 -10.78 11.03 2.37
N ASP A 146 -10.26 9.89 1.91
CA ASP A 146 -10.20 9.56 0.48
C ASP A 146 -11.59 9.43 -0.15
N TYR A 147 -12.56 8.91 0.61
CA TYR A 147 -13.94 8.81 0.14
C TYR A 147 -14.52 10.21 -0.12
N ILE A 148 -14.46 11.11 0.85
CA ILE A 148 -14.93 12.49 0.69
C ILE A 148 -14.20 13.19 -0.47
N THR A 149 -12.88 13.05 -0.53
CA THR A 149 -12.07 13.65 -1.61
C THR A 149 -12.49 13.13 -3.00
N LYS A 150 -12.79 11.84 -3.14
CA LYS A 150 -13.27 11.26 -4.40
C LYS A 150 -14.63 11.78 -4.80
N GLU A 151 -15.56 11.91 -3.85
CA GLU A 151 -16.89 12.46 -4.13
C GLU A 151 -16.80 13.94 -4.54
N MET A 152 -15.95 14.73 -3.90
CA MET A 152 -15.69 16.11 -4.32
C MET A 152 -15.18 16.18 -5.76
N VAL A 153 -14.14 15.39 -6.10
CA VAL A 153 -13.60 15.36 -7.49
C VAL A 153 -14.65 14.90 -8.50
N ARG A 154 -15.53 13.97 -8.12
CA ARG A 154 -16.63 13.50 -8.96
C ARG A 154 -17.64 14.60 -9.24
N LEU A 155 -18.02 15.36 -8.22
CA LEU A 155 -18.93 16.50 -8.33
C LEU A 155 -18.29 17.65 -9.16
N GLU A 156 -17.01 17.97 -8.92
CA GLU A 156 -16.26 18.96 -9.71
C GLU A 156 -16.23 18.57 -11.20
N ASN A 157 -16.00 17.31 -11.52
CA ASN A 157 -16.00 16.83 -12.90
C ASN A 157 -17.41 16.89 -13.52
N ALA A 158 -18.46 16.57 -12.76
CA ALA A 158 -19.84 16.68 -13.19
C ALA A 158 -20.24 18.12 -13.45
N GLU A 159 -19.86 19.05 -12.57
CA GLU A 159 -20.07 20.48 -12.72
C GLU A 159 -19.38 21.04 -13.97
N ASN A 160 -18.11 20.68 -14.16
CA ASN A 160 -17.37 21.11 -15.35
C ASN A 160 -17.98 20.57 -16.65
N ALA A 161 -18.51 19.34 -16.65
CA ALA A 161 -19.20 18.78 -17.79
C ALA A 161 -20.52 19.53 -18.06
N PHE A 162 -21.30 19.79 -17.03
CA PHE A 162 -22.56 20.52 -17.11
C PHE A 162 -22.35 21.95 -17.64
N LYS A 163 -21.36 22.66 -17.06
CA LYS A 163 -20.99 24.02 -17.51
C LYS A 163 -20.55 24.05 -18.96
N LYS A 164 -19.81 23.03 -19.41
CA LYS A 164 -19.39 22.91 -20.80
C LYS A 164 -20.57 22.69 -21.77
N GLU A 165 -21.56 21.91 -21.34
CA GLU A 165 -22.72 21.55 -22.16
C GLU A 165 -23.79 22.65 -22.18
N PHE A 166 -24.09 23.25 -21.04
CA PHE A 166 -25.20 24.20 -20.88
C PHE A 166 -24.77 25.67 -20.72
N GLY A 167 -23.46 25.97 -20.67
CA GLY A 167 -22.93 27.34 -20.54
C GLY A 167 -23.18 27.99 -19.18
N LYS A 168 -23.73 27.28 -18.19
CA LYS A 168 -24.08 27.78 -16.88
C LYS A 168 -23.66 26.78 -15.76
N GLU A 169 -23.56 27.27 -14.53
CA GLU A 169 -23.26 26.47 -13.38
C GLU A 169 -24.50 25.70 -12.87
N ASN A 170 -24.25 24.52 -12.26
CA ASN A 170 -25.29 23.73 -11.62
C ASN A 170 -25.29 24.01 -10.12
N GLU A 171 -26.29 24.72 -9.63
CA GLU A 171 -26.41 25.14 -8.23
C GLU A 171 -26.41 23.94 -7.25
N LEU A 172 -27.00 22.81 -7.64
CA LEU A 172 -27.02 21.60 -6.81
C LEU A 172 -25.61 21.05 -6.61
N PHE A 173 -24.81 20.95 -7.68
CA PHE A 173 -23.44 20.45 -7.59
C PHE A 173 -22.58 21.39 -6.75
N LEU A 174 -22.72 22.71 -6.93
CA LEU A 174 -21.99 23.70 -6.11
C LEU A 174 -22.35 23.59 -4.63
N LYS A 175 -23.65 23.50 -4.30
CA LYS A 175 -24.11 23.32 -2.93
C LYS A 175 -23.55 22.05 -2.30
N LEU A 176 -23.58 20.91 -2.98
CA LEU A 176 -23.01 19.66 -2.48
C LEU A 176 -21.50 19.78 -2.26
N LEU A 177 -20.77 20.47 -3.14
CA LEU A 177 -19.34 20.73 -2.95
C LEU A 177 -19.07 21.60 -1.71
N GLU A 178 -19.89 22.63 -1.47
CA GLU A 178 -19.79 23.48 -0.26
C GLU A 178 -20.05 22.69 1.02
N GLU A 179 -21.00 21.76 1.03
CA GLU A 179 -21.26 20.88 2.16
C GLU A 179 -20.12 19.88 2.44
N LEU A 180 -19.43 19.40 1.40
CA LEU A 180 -18.33 18.44 1.55
C LEU A 180 -17.02 19.07 2.00
N LYS A 181 -16.76 20.35 1.70
CA LYS A 181 -15.52 21.04 2.10
C LYS A 181 -15.30 21.03 3.62
N PRO A 182 -16.26 21.45 4.48
CA PRO A 182 -16.07 21.41 5.93
C PRO A 182 -15.86 19.99 6.47
N ALA A 183 -16.55 19.00 5.89
CA ALA A 183 -16.39 17.60 6.27
C ALA A 183 -14.96 17.11 5.98
N LYS A 184 -14.40 17.45 4.82
CA LYS A 184 -13.01 17.14 4.47
C LYS A 184 -12.02 17.81 5.42
N GLU A 185 -12.19 19.11 5.70
CA GLU A 185 -11.32 19.86 6.61
C GLU A 185 -11.38 19.31 8.04
N LYS A 186 -12.58 18.89 8.50
CA LYS A 186 -12.74 18.22 9.78
C LYS A 186 -11.94 16.94 9.84
N LEU A 187 -12.01 16.09 8.83
CA LEU A 187 -11.23 14.84 8.74
C LEU A 187 -9.71 15.11 8.71
N GLU A 188 -9.25 16.16 8.03
CA GLU A 188 -7.84 16.55 8.03
C GLU A 188 -7.36 16.92 9.46
N ARG A 189 -8.16 17.70 10.19
CA ARG A 189 -7.87 18.06 11.57
C ARG A 189 -7.88 16.85 12.50
N GLU A 190 -8.86 15.96 12.34
CA GLU A 190 -8.95 14.71 13.11
C GLU A 190 -7.73 13.80 12.88
N ILE A 191 -7.30 13.61 11.62
CA ILE A 191 -6.12 12.83 11.29
C ILE A 191 -4.87 13.43 11.95
N LYS A 192 -4.66 14.74 11.85
CA LYS A 192 -3.51 15.39 12.48
C LYS A 192 -3.53 15.28 14.01
N LYS A 193 -4.71 15.40 14.63
CA LYS A 193 -4.88 15.27 16.08
C LYS A 193 -4.67 13.84 16.56
N GLN A 194 -5.22 12.85 15.83
CA GLN A 194 -5.15 11.45 16.23
C GLN A 194 -3.75 10.84 15.99
N PHE A 195 -3.02 11.34 14.98
CA PHE A 195 -1.71 10.81 14.58
C PHE A 195 -0.62 11.90 14.61
N PRO A 196 -0.28 12.44 15.80
CA PRO A 196 0.67 13.57 15.93
C PRO A 196 2.08 13.22 15.47
N TYR A 197 2.43 11.93 15.38
CA TYR A 197 3.69 11.48 14.85
C TYR A 197 3.89 11.82 13.37
N LEU A 198 2.80 12.03 12.60
CA LEU A 198 2.89 12.45 11.19
C LEU A 198 3.61 13.78 11.04
N THR A 199 3.31 14.75 11.92
CA THR A 199 3.99 16.05 11.93
C THR A 199 5.48 15.88 12.21
N LYS A 200 5.83 15.06 13.22
CA LYS A 200 7.24 14.76 13.54
C LYS A 200 7.97 14.10 12.37
N HIS A 201 7.31 13.15 11.70
CA HIS A 201 7.87 12.51 10.51
C HIS A 201 8.06 13.49 9.35
N CYS A 202 7.06 14.34 9.05
CA CYS A 202 7.20 15.34 7.99
C CYS A 202 8.37 16.30 8.25
N GLN A 203 8.51 16.77 9.49
CA GLN A 203 9.62 17.63 9.90
C GLN A 203 10.98 16.94 9.77
N ALA A 204 11.08 15.70 10.26
CA ALA A 204 12.33 14.92 10.20
C ALA A 204 12.73 14.53 8.76
N ILE A 205 11.77 14.23 7.88
CA ILE A 205 12.00 13.97 6.46
C ILE A 205 12.45 15.24 5.73
N GLY A 206 11.96 16.43 6.14
CA GLY A 206 12.41 17.74 5.66
C GLY A 206 12.06 18.04 4.19
N ILE A 207 11.07 17.37 3.60
CA ILE A 207 10.64 17.63 2.21
C ILE A 207 9.59 18.74 2.20
N LYS A 208 9.93 19.90 1.65
CA LYS A 208 8.97 20.99 1.42
C LYS A 208 7.84 20.50 0.49
N GLY A 209 6.59 20.70 0.91
CA GLY A 209 5.41 20.22 0.16
C GLY A 209 4.94 18.79 0.54
N LEU A 210 5.64 18.11 1.45
CA LEU A 210 5.14 16.89 2.09
C LEU A 210 4.34 17.29 3.32
N GLY A 211 3.02 17.36 3.18
CA GLY A 211 2.12 17.56 4.32
C GLY A 211 1.71 16.25 4.99
N GLU A 212 1.22 16.35 6.23
CA GLU A 212 0.82 15.21 7.06
C GLU A 212 -0.21 14.32 6.38
N ILE A 213 -1.21 14.90 5.70
CA ILE A 213 -2.24 14.14 4.98
C ILE A 213 -1.64 13.35 3.80
N THR A 214 -0.69 13.95 3.08
CA THR A 214 0.00 13.25 1.98
C THR A 214 0.81 12.09 2.52
N LEU A 215 1.57 12.29 3.60
CA LEU A 215 2.32 11.24 4.27
C LEU A 215 1.39 10.15 4.82
N ALA A 216 0.30 10.52 5.52
CA ALA A 216 -0.70 9.61 6.05
C ALA A 216 -1.25 8.68 4.96
N ARG A 217 -1.58 9.23 3.78
CA ARG A 217 -2.10 8.47 2.64
C ARG A 217 -1.08 7.49 2.07
N TYR A 218 0.22 7.82 2.08
CA TYR A 218 1.28 6.86 1.71
C TYR A 218 1.44 5.77 2.75
N LEU A 219 1.51 6.11 4.04
CA LEU A 219 1.71 5.15 5.11
C LEU A 219 0.52 4.18 5.25
N ALA A 220 -0.71 4.70 5.20
CA ALA A 220 -1.91 3.88 5.27
C ALA A 220 -2.00 2.82 4.16
N ARG A 221 -1.57 3.17 2.94
CA ARG A 221 -1.68 2.29 1.77
C ARG A 221 -0.45 1.44 1.52
N ALA A 222 0.73 2.00 1.76
CA ALA A 222 2.01 1.39 1.41
C ALA A 222 3.10 1.81 2.41
N HIS A 223 2.94 1.46 3.69
CA HIS A 223 3.98 1.75 4.69
C HIS A 223 5.31 1.12 4.27
N PRO A 224 6.45 1.87 4.21
CA PRO A 224 7.74 1.33 3.78
C PRO A 224 8.18 0.07 4.51
N LYS A 225 7.90 -0.03 5.82
CA LYS A 225 8.25 -1.20 6.65
C LYS A 225 7.66 -2.52 6.13
N ARG A 226 6.55 -2.48 5.37
CA ARG A 226 5.87 -3.67 4.82
C ARG A 226 6.54 -4.24 3.58
N PHE A 227 7.60 -3.62 3.07
CA PHE A 227 8.25 -4.02 1.84
C PHE A 227 9.72 -4.39 2.08
N PRO A 228 10.22 -5.46 1.46
CA PRO A 228 11.60 -5.90 1.67
C PRO A 228 12.63 -4.99 1.00
N SER A 229 12.24 -4.27 -0.06
CA SER A 229 13.16 -3.41 -0.82
C SER A 229 12.46 -2.17 -1.37
N LEU A 230 13.25 -1.11 -1.61
CA LEU A 230 12.78 0.09 -2.30
C LEU A 230 12.17 -0.25 -3.67
N SER A 231 12.77 -1.21 -4.38
CA SER A 231 12.28 -1.64 -5.69
C SER A 231 10.89 -2.24 -5.62
N SER A 232 10.61 -3.09 -4.61
CA SER A 232 9.29 -3.68 -4.42
C SER A 232 8.27 -2.62 -3.98
N TRP A 233 8.66 -1.68 -3.13
CA TRP A 233 7.80 -0.58 -2.69
C TRP A 233 7.39 0.34 -3.84
N LEU A 234 8.37 0.82 -4.62
CA LEU A 234 8.10 1.65 -5.80
C LEU A 234 7.32 0.88 -6.88
N GLY A 235 7.59 -0.42 -7.04
CA GLY A 235 6.83 -1.29 -7.94
C GLY A 235 5.38 -1.44 -7.52
N TYR A 236 5.11 -1.60 -6.23
CA TYR A 236 3.74 -1.65 -5.68
C TYR A 236 2.96 -0.35 -5.97
N MET A 237 3.62 0.80 -5.89
CA MET A 237 3.04 2.10 -6.21
C MET A 237 3.01 2.42 -7.71
N PHE A 238 3.34 1.47 -8.59
CA PHE A 238 3.36 1.60 -10.06
C PHE A 238 4.37 2.60 -10.64
N LEU A 239 5.29 3.11 -9.85
CA LEU A 239 6.34 4.01 -10.35
C LEU A 239 7.38 3.33 -11.24
N LYS A 240 7.46 1.98 -11.19
CA LYS A 240 8.32 1.15 -12.07
C LYS A 240 7.59 0.51 -13.26
N ALA A 241 6.27 0.51 -13.28
CA ALA A 241 5.48 -0.19 -14.30
C ALA A 241 5.71 0.34 -15.72
N TYR A 242 6.25 1.55 -15.88
CA TYR A 242 6.53 2.14 -17.18
C TYR A 242 7.50 1.31 -18.04
N LYS A 243 8.37 0.48 -17.44
CA LYS A 243 9.30 -0.35 -18.23
C LYS A 243 8.73 -1.72 -18.65
N LYS A 244 7.77 -2.26 -17.93
CA LYS A 244 7.25 -3.61 -18.15
C LYS A 244 6.14 -3.68 -19.20
N TYR A 245 5.50 -2.57 -19.51
CA TYR A 245 4.38 -2.50 -20.46
C TYR A 245 4.77 -1.92 -21.83
N LYS A 246 6.06 -1.84 -22.14
CA LYS A 246 6.56 -1.56 -23.50
C LYS A 246 6.57 -2.83 -24.37
N ASN A 247 5.60 -3.71 -24.24
CA ASN A 247 5.44 -4.75 -25.23
C ASN A 247 4.42 -4.28 -26.29
N PRO A 248 4.87 -3.89 -27.48
CA PRO A 248 3.98 -3.41 -28.56
C PRO A 248 2.92 -4.42 -28.96
N ALA A 249 3.22 -5.75 -28.76
CA ALA A 249 2.31 -6.85 -29.08
C ALA A 249 1.10 -6.97 -28.13
N LEU A 250 1.14 -6.35 -26.95
CA LEU A 250 0.04 -6.42 -25.97
C LEU A 250 -0.88 -5.19 -25.98
N GLY A 251 -0.75 -4.32 -26.97
CA GLY A 251 -1.58 -3.13 -27.12
C GLY A 251 -1.54 -2.24 -25.87
N TYR A 252 -1.15 -1.01 -25.99
CA TYR A 252 -1.20 -0.01 -24.92
C TYR A 252 -2.62 0.09 -24.37
N LYS A 253 -2.95 -0.66 -23.32
CA LYS A 253 -4.09 -0.31 -22.49
C LYS A 253 -3.66 0.87 -21.61
N LYS A 254 -3.78 2.07 -22.16
CA LYS A 254 -3.61 3.37 -21.49
C LYS A 254 -4.37 3.45 -20.15
N ASP A 255 -5.36 2.58 -19.98
CA ASP A 255 -6.33 2.59 -18.91
C ASP A 255 -5.82 2.06 -17.55
N ASN A 256 -4.73 1.29 -17.51
CA ASN A 256 -4.32 0.68 -16.23
C ASN A 256 -3.44 1.58 -15.37
N ILE A 257 -2.75 2.57 -15.93
CA ILE A 257 -1.88 3.49 -15.19
C ILE A 257 -2.70 4.52 -14.41
N ASN A 258 -3.78 5.02 -15.02
CA ASN A 258 -4.68 5.99 -14.39
C ASN A 258 -5.64 5.35 -13.35
N LYS A 259 -5.78 4.03 -13.36
CA LYS A 259 -6.61 3.27 -12.39
C LYS A 259 -5.86 2.88 -11.12
N SER A 260 -4.55 3.17 -11.01
CA SER A 260 -3.85 2.88 -9.76
C SER A 260 -4.36 3.80 -8.65
N SER A 261 -4.60 3.24 -7.47
CA SER A 261 -5.00 4.01 -6.28
C SER A 261 -3.97 5.07 -5.86
N PHE A 262 -2.77 5.03 -6.44
CA PHE A 262 -1.67 5.95 -6.20
C PHE A 262 -1.54 7.06 -7.24
N GLY A 263 -2.11 6.92 -8.44
CA GLY A 263 -1.95 7.92 -9.52
C GLY A 263 -2.37 9.32 -9.09
N GLY A 264 -3.56 9.45 -8.51
CA GLY A 264 -4.04 10.72 -7.96
C GLY A 264 -3.20 11.24 -6.79
N LEU A 265 -2.72 10.33 -5.90
CA LEU A 265 -1.85 10.71 -4.79
C LEU A 265 -0.50 11.24 -5.27
N HIS A 266 0.11 10.56 -6.25
CA HIS A 266 1.37 11.03 -6.85
C HIS A 266 1.21 12.39 -7.53
N TYR A 267 0.12 12.60 -8.24
CA TYR A 267 -0.18 13.89 -8.87
C TYR A 267 -0.32 15.01 -7.83
N VAL A 268 -1.08 14.80 -6.76
CA VAL A 268 -1.25 15.78 -5.67
C VAL A 268 0.09 16.05 -5.00
N PHE A 269 0.89 15.02 -4.71
CA PHE A 269 2.20 15.21 -4.11
C PHE A 269 3.13 16.00 -5.03
N ALA A 270 3.20 15.65 -6.32
CA ALA A 270 3.99 16.39 -7.30
C ALA A 270 3.56 17.87 -7.41
N LYS A 271 2.23 18.13 -7.43
CA LYS A 271 1.69 19.50 -7.42
C LYS A 271 2.14 20.28 -6.17
N ASN A 272 2.07 19.65 -4.99
CA ASN A 272 2.50 20.27 -3.72
C ASN A 272 4.00 20.57 -3.73
N LEU A 273 4.84 19.65 -4.22
CA LEU A 273 6.29 19.88 -4.37
C LEU A 273 6.59 21.06 -5.29
N ARG A 274 5.87 21.16 -6.42
CA ARG A 274 6.00 22.28 -7.36
C ARG A 274 5.57 23.60 -6.73
N MET A 275 4.42 23.63 -6.04
CA MET A 275 3.92 24.81 -5.35
C MET A 275 4.85 25.27 -4.22
N ALA A 276 5.46 24.34 -3.50
CA ALA A 276 6.47 24.59 -2.47
C ALA A 276 7.85 25.00 -3.06
N LYS A 277 7.95 25.15 -4.38
CA LYS A 277 9.18 25.51 -5.10
C LYS A 277 10.33 24.53 -4.77
N ASP A 278 10.07 23.23 -4.83
CA ASP A 278 11.09 22.20 -4.60
C ASP A 278 12.30 22.45 -5.54
N PRO A 279 13.52 22.59 -4.99
CA PRO A 279 14.70 22.98 -5.78
C PRO A 279 15.06 21.97 -6.86
N LEU A 280 14.69 20.68 -6.69
CA LEU A 280 14.96 19.65 -7.70
C LEU A 280 14.04 19.76 -8.92
N TYR A 281 12.89 20.43 -8.84
CA TYR A 281 11.97 20.51 -9.98
C TYR A 281 12.65 21.14 -11.21
N LYS A 282 13.23 22.32 -11.04
CA LYS A 282 13.88 23.04 -12.15
C LYS A 282 15.05 22.24 -12.73
N LYS A 283 15.88 21.65 -11.86
CA LYS A 283 17.03 20.82 -12.28
C LYS A 283 16.58 19.63 -13.11
N ILE A 284 15.60 18.85 -12.61
CA ILE A 284 15.06 17.67 -13.31
C ILE A 284 14.43 18.08 -14.64
N HIS A 285 13.69 19.20 -14.67
CA HIS A 285 13.07 19.71 -15.90
C HIS A 285 14.12 20.01 -16.96
N ALA A 286 15.15 20.80 -16.61
CA ALA A 286 16.23 21.15 -17.53
C ALA A 286 17.03 19.92 -18.03
N ASP A 287 17.29 18.94 -17.13
CA ASP A 287 17.98 17.70 -17.50
C ASP A 287 17.14 16.86 -18.48
N LEU A 288 15.80 16.83 -18.28
CA LEU A 288 14.90 16.08 -19.16
C LEU A 288 14.70 16.80 -20.51
N GLU A 289 14.65 18.12 -20.50
CA GLU A 289 14.54 18.93 -21.73
C GLU A 289 15.76 18.71 -22.65
N LYS A 290 16.96 18.73 -22.09
CA LYS A 290 18.19 18.39 -22.81
C LYS A 290 18.17 16.95 -23.37
N LYS A 291 17.65 16.00 -22.60
CA LYS A 291 17.62 14.58 -22.97
C LYS A 291 16.52 14.25 -23.99
N PHE A 292 15.45 14.99 -23.99
CA PHE A 292 14.30 14.83 -24.86
C PHE A 292 13.95 16.18 -25.49
N PRO A 293 14.72 16.65 -26.48
CA PRO A 293 14.49 17.95 -27.12
C PRO A 293 13.12 17.99 -27.80
N ASP A 294 12.59 19.19 -27.95
CA ASP A 294 11.32 19.41 -28.65
C ASP A 294 11.49 19.03 -30.12
N THR A 295 10.67 18.09 -30.56
CA THR A 295 10.61 17.62 -31.96
C THR A 295 9.38 18.16 -32.69
N GLY A 296 8.75 19.24 -32.20
CA GLY A 296 7.54 19.83 -32.77
C GLY A 296 6.25 19.06 -32.45
N LYS A 297 6.27 18.14 -31.50
CA LYS A 297 5.08 17.38 -31.10
C LYS A 297 4.09 18.26 -30.34
N LYS A 298 2.83 18.24 -30.75
CA LYS A 298 1.72 19.03 -30.20
C LYS A 298 1.62 19.04 -28.65
N ASN A 299 2.09 17.99 -27.97
CA ASN A 299 1.96 17.82 -26.53
C ASN A 299 3.31 17.76 -25.80
N TYR A 300 4.40 18.20 -26.42
CA TYR A 300 5.75 18.11 -25.86
C TYR A 300 5.86 18.67 -24.44
N GLY A 301 5.41 19.91 -24.22
CA GLY A 301 5.50 20.55 -22.91
C GLY A 301 4.72 19.81 -21.81
N ALA A 302 3.55 19.23 -22.12
CA ALA A 302 2.77 18.43 -21.19
C ALA A 302 3.47 17.10 -20.85
N GLU A 303 4.08 16.44 -21.84
CA GLU A 303 4.84 15.21 -21.63
C GLU A 303 6.10 15.47 -20.79
N LEU A 304 6.84 16.52 -21.09
CA LEU A 304 8.04 16.90 -20.34
C LEU A 304 7.71 17.21 -18.89
N ASN A 305 6.64 17.99 -18.65
CA ASN A 305 6.16 18.26 -17.31
C ASN A 305 5.74 16.98 -16.56
N ALA A 306 4.99 16.07 -17.19
CA ALA A 306 4.60 14.80 -16.59
C ALA A 306 5.80 13.92 -16.22
N ARG A 307 6.81 13.86 -17.10
CA ARG A 307 8.08 13.14 -16.82
C ARG A 307 8.85 13.77 -15.65
N THR A 308 8.92 15.12 -15.61
CA THR A 308 9.55 15.87 -14.51
C THR A 308 8.87 15.57 -13.19
N MET A 309 7.55 15.64 -13.15
CA MET A 309 6.73 15.37 -11.95
C MET A 309 6.93 13.93 -11.45
N ASN A 310 6.88 12.94 -12.34
CA ASN A 310 7.09 11.54 -11.97
C ASN A 310 8.49 11.27 -11.41
N ARG A 311 9.52 11.88 -12.01
CA ARG A 311 10.89 11.73 -11.53
C ARG A 311 11.09 12.41 -10.17
N LEU A 312 10.52 13.59 -9.98
CA LEU A 312 10.57 14.32 -8.71
C LEU A 312 9.91 13.50 -7.58
N VAL A 313 8.68 13.02 -7.79
CA VAL A 313 7.99 12.17 -6.83
C VAL A 313 8.80 10.92 -6.49
N THR A 314 9.39 10.26 -7.51
CA THR A 314 10.21 9.06 -7.29
C THR A 314 11.42 9.36 -6.40
N ILE A 315 12.11 10.49 -6.61
CA ILE A 315 13.25 10.88 -5.78
C ILE A 315 12.81 11.17 -4.35
N ARG A 316 11.70 11.90 -4.16
CA ARG A 316 11.18 12.23 -2.83
C ARG A 316 10.65 11.01 -2.09
N LEU A 317 10.04 10.07 -2.79
CA LEU A 317 9.65 8.80 -2.19
C LEU A 317 10.87 7.96 -1.76
N LYS A 318 11.98 7.99 -2.49
CA LYS A 318 13.24 7.37 -2.03
C LYS A 318 13.70 7.95 -0.69
N GLN A 319 13.59 9.28 -0.48
CA GLN A 319 13.92 9.92 0.80
C GLN A 319 12.98 9.47 1.93
N ILE A 320 11.67 9.37 1.65
CA ILE A 320 10.71 8.82 2.61
C ILE A 320 11.06 7.37 2.96
N TRP A 321 11.43 6.56 1.98
CA TRP A 321 11.88 5.19 2.22
C TRP A 321 13.11 5.14 3.13
N GLN A 322 14.14 5.94 2.83
CA GLN A 322 15.37 6.01 3.62
C GLN A 322 15.09 6.37 5.07
N TYR A 323 14.21 7.32 5.29
CA TYR A 323 13.82 7.72 6.64
C TYR A 323 13.25 6.55 7.45
N PHE A 324 12.35 5.74 6.87
CA PHE A 324 11.68 4.64 7.59
C PHE A 324 12.51 3.35 7.68
N LYS A 325 13.43 3.12 6.77
CA LYS A 325 14.25 1.88 6.70
C LYS A 325 15.70 2.08 7.17
N GLY A 326 16.12 3.30 7.34
CA GLY A 326 17.50 3.66 7.68
C GLY A 326 18.41 3.85 6.46
N PRO A 327 19.54 4.58 6.61
CA PRO A 327 20.41 4.97 5.51
C PRO A 327 21.10 3.80 4.79
N GLY A 328 21.28 2.64 5.44
CA GLY A 328 21.88 1.43 4.84
C GLY A 328 20.90 0.58 4.02
N SER A 329 19.63 0.94 3.94
CA SER A 329 18.59 0.15 3.26
C SER A 329 18.56 0.34 1.73
N ILE A 330 19.38 1.20 1.17
CA ILE A 330 19.55 1.34 -0.26
C ILE A 330 20.71 0.44 -0.68
N VAL A 331 20.43 -0.78 -1.06
CA VAL A 331 21.26 -1.45 -2.06
C VAL A 331 21.11 -0.60 -3.31
N GLU A 332 22.20 0.03 -3.76
CA GLU A 332 22.24 0.87 -4.96
C GLU A 332 21.47 0.18 -6.08
N VAL A 333 20.31 0.74 -6.41
CA VAL A 333 19.76 0.50 -7.73
C VAL A 333 20.76 1.20 -8.65
N LYS A 334 21.70 0.42 -9.22
CA LYS A 334 22.58 0.88 -10.28
C LYS A 334 21.77 1.81 -11.16
N SER A 335 22.21 3.04 -11.26
CA SER A 335 21.63 4.06 -12.11
C SER A 335 21.31 3.40 -13.44
N THR A 336 20.08 3.45 -13.85
CA THR A 336 19.71 2.99 -15.19
C THR A 336 20.20 4.02 -16.21
N GLU A 337 21.51 4.19 -16.28
CA GLU A 337 22.27 4.83 -17.34
C GLU A 337 22.43 3.85 -18.50
N GLY A 338 21.37 3.38 -19.03
CA GLY A 338 21.41 2.40 -20.11
C GLY A 338 20.15 2.36 -20.94
N LEU A 339 19.48 3.51 -21.09
CA LEU A 339 18.50 3.66 -22.17
C LEU A 339 19.23 4.23 -23.37
N LYS A 340 19.76 3.35 -24.23
CA LYS A 340 20.07 3.72 -25.60
C LYS A 340 18.78 4.33 -26.21
N PRO A 341 18.87 5.42 -26.93
CA PRO A 341 17.77 5.89 -27.76
C PRO A 341 17.54 4.79 -28.80
N ASP A 342 16.34 4.22 -28.82
CA ASP A 342 15.93 3.36 -29.91
C ASP A 342 15.91 4.25 -31.17
N SER A 343 16.76 3.89 -32.13
CA SER A 343 16.81 4.33 -33.51
C SER A 343 15.49 4.09 -34.24
#